data_07644fb24d68d2b4a0132e81f8137b8e
#
_entry.id   07644fb24d68d2b4a0132e81f8137b8e
#
_cell.length_a   1.000
_cell.length_b   1.000
_cell.length_c   1.000
_cell.angle_alpha   90.00
_cell.angle_beta   90.00
_cell.angle_gamma   90.00
#
_symmetry.space_group_name_H-M   'P 1'
#
loop_
_entity.id
_entity.type
_entity.pdbx_description
1 polymer ?
#
loop_
_entity_poly.entity_id
_entity_poly.type
_entity_poly.pdbx_seq_one_letter_code
_entity_poly.pdbx_strand_id
1 'polypeptide(L)'
;EAGSHDPSDWVGDAPNISDDEIVETIDTEFLVIGAGTGGLFAACAAGDAGMETFVMEKFNGGVVRDDLAGVNSRLQQESGYEIDAIGYLRDMDHYAAGQCNLALHKVWLERSGETIDWYESVLSSYGIALWHEAAEEKHEVNYRHWATGHSPAWPVDGSLDGFTVLTDYAEKTGHVTFRYQTPMVSLTVENDRVTGAIGQGADGYIRV
;
A
#
# COMPACT_ATOMS: atom_id res chain seq x y z
N GLU A 1 -16.36 -7.93 -40.55
CA GLU A 1 -16.67 -6.89 -39.55
C GLU A 1 -16.00 -7.36 -38.26
N ALA A 2 -14.91 -6.69 -37.86
CA ALA A 2 -14.31 -6.92 -36.54
C ALA A 2 -15.28 -6.34 -35.51
N GLY A 3 -15.95 -7.20 -34.74
CA GLY A 3 -16.80 -6.79 -33.63
C GLY A 3 -16.02 -5.85 -32.72
N SER A 4 -16.58 -4.72 -32.36
CA SER A 4 -16.02 -3.83 -31.36
C SER A 4 -15.95 -4.59 -30.03
N HIS A 5 -14.76 -5.02 -29.62
CA HIS A 5 -14.53 -5.62 -28.33
C HIS A 5 -14.54 -4.45 -27.32
N ASP A 6 -15.50 -4.43 -26.41
CA ASP A 6 -15.48 -3.48 -25.28
C ASP A 6 -14.27 -3.84 -24.38
N PRO A 7 -13.34 -2.90 -24.12
CA PRO A 7 -12.22 -3.16 -23.27
C PRO A 7 -12.58 -3.62 -21.85
N SER A 8 -13.83 -3.42 -21.40
CA SER A 8 -14.33 -3.84 -20.09
C SER A 8 -14.97 -5.24 -20.07
N ASP A 9 -15.17 -5.89 -21.21
CA ASP A 9 -15.81 -7.22 -21.30
C ASP A 9 -15.12 -8.29 -20.43
N TRP A 10 -13.83 -8.12 -20.14
CA TRP A 10 -13.08 -9.04 -19.30
C TRP A 10 -13.39 -8.90 -17.78
N VAL A 11 -14.00 -7.79 -17.38
CA VAL A 11 -14.35 -7.53 -15.96
C VAL A 11 -15.62 -8.30 -15.57
N GLY A 12 -16.51 -8.56 -16.54
CA GLY A 12 -17.82 -9.15 -16.29
C GLY A 12 -18.80 -8.14 -15.68
N ASP A 13 -20.02 -8.59 -15.45
CA ASP A 13 -21.05 -7.80 -14.79
C ASP A 13 -20.82 -7.75 -13.28
N ALA A 14 -21.14 -6.61 -12.67
CA ALA A 14 -21.15 -6.50 -11.22
C ALA A 14 -22.19 -7.48 -10.62
N PRO A 15 -21.87 -8.18 -9.51
CA PRO A 15 -22.81 -9.08 -8.88
C PRO A 15 -24.07 -8.32 -8.44
N ASN A 16 -25.25 -8.91 -8.69
CA ASN A 16 -26.51 -8.38 -8.21
C ASN A 16 -26.77 -8.94 -6.83
N ILE A 17 -26.47 -8.17 -5.78
CA ILE A 17 -26.59 -8.57 -4.38
C ILE A 17 -27.79 -7.87 -3.80
N SER A 18 -28.76 -8.64 -3.31
CA SER A 18 -29.98 -8.12 -2.67
C SER A 18 -29.75 -7.83 -1.17
N ASP A 19 -30.56 -6.95 -0.58
CA ASP A 19 -30.40 -6.56 0.82
C ASP A 19 -30.60 -7.72 1.81
N ASP A 20 -31.36 -8.76 1.46
CA ASP A 20 -31.54 -9.96 2.26
C ASP A 20 -30.32 -10.91 2.25
N GLU A 21 -29.37 -10.71 1.35
CA GLU A 21 -28.09 -11.42 1.32
C GLU A 21 -27.02 -10.72 2.17
N ILE A 22 -27.28 -9.49 2.63
CA ILE A 22 -26.39 -8.73 3.52
C ILE A 22 -26.62 -9.21 4.96
N VAL A 23 -25.64 -9.91 5.52
CA VAL A 23 -25.73 -10.47 6.88
C VAL A 23 -25.17 -9.53 7.94
N GLU A 24 -24.37 -8.54 7.54
CA GLU A 24 -23.73 -7.58 8.43
C GLU A 24 -23.58 -6.22 7.72
N THR A 25 -23.82 -5.13 8.45
CA THR A 25 -23.49 -3.77 7.98
C THR A 25 -22.58 -3.12 9.01
N ILE A 26 -21.49 -2.53 8.55
CA ILE A 26 -20.45 -1.91 9.36
C ILE A 26 -20.30 -0.46 8.94
N ASP A 27 -20.42 0.44 9.92
CA ASP A 27 -20.12 1.85 9.72
C ASP A 27 -18.67 2.13 10.09
N THR A 28 -17.95 2.84 9.24
CA THR A 28 -16.56 3.22 9.45
C THR A 28 -16.26 4.58 8.83
N GLU A 29 -15.27 5.30 9.33
CA GLU A 29 -14.83 6.57 8.75
C GLU A 29 -13.88 6.37 7.58
N PHE A 30 -13.11 5.26 7.61
CA PHE A 30 -12.12 4.94 6.59
C PHE A 30 -12.14 3.46 6.25
N LEU A 31 -12.43 3.14 4.99
CA LEU A 31 -12.44 1.77 4.48
C LEU A 31 -11.17 1.51 3.66
N VAL A 32 -10.44 0.46 4.01
CA VAL A 32 -9.27 -0.02 3.26
C VAL A 32 -9.60 -1.36 2.61
N ILE A 33 -9.38 -1.46 1.31
CA ILE A 33 -9.53 -2.69 0.55
C ILE A 33 -8.16 -3.29 0.24
N GLY A 34 -7.86 -4.39 0.90
CA GLY A 34 -6.61 -5.13 0.78
C GLY A 34 -5.56 -4.74 1.83
N ALA A 35 -5.02 -5.75 2.53
CA ALA A 35 -3.95 -5.61 3.53
C ALA A 35 -2.55 -5.87 2.94
N GLY A 36 -2.30 -5.38 1.72
CA GLY A 36 -0.95 -5.31 1.14
C GLY A 36 -0.20 -4.08 1.65
N THR A 37 1.01 -3.83 1.14
CA THR A 37 1.86 -2.71 1.58
C THR A 37 1.12 -1.39 1.64
N GLY A 38 0.48 -0.96 0.55
CA GLY A 38 -0.24 0.32 0.50
C GLY A 38 -1.43 0.38 1.45
N GLY A 39 -2.20 -0.72 1.56
CA GLY A 39 -3.36 -0.79 2.46
C GLY A 39 -2.96 -0.73 3.93
N LEU A 40 -1.92 -1.45 4.33
CA LEU A 40 -1.43 -1.43 5.72
C LEU A 40 -0.86 -0.06 6.11
N PHE A 41 -0.09 0.58 5.23
CA PHE A 41 0.40 1.95 5.48
C PHE A 41 -0.77 2.93 5.62
N ALA A 42 -1.82 2.81 4.79
CA ALA A 42 -3.01 3.65 4.89
C ALA A 42 -3.79 3.37 6.19
N ALA A 43 -3.94 2.11 6.58
CA ALA A 43 -4.61 1.72 7.82
C ALA A 43 -3.85 2.22 9.06
N CYS A 44 -2.53 2.08 9.09
CA CYS A 44 -1.70 2.61 10.18
C CYS A 44 -1.84 4.13 10.28
N ALA A 45 -1.73 4.85 9.16
CA ALA A 45 -1.86 6.31 9.15
C ALA A 45 -3.25 6.79 9.60
N ALA A 46 -4.32 6.08 9.22
CA ALA A 46 -5.68 6.37 9.66
C ALA A 46 -5.85 6.10 11.16
N GLY A 47 -5.30 4.97 11.66
CA GLY A 47 -5.29 4.65 13.07
C GLY A 47 -4.53 5.67 13.92
N ASP A 48 -3.35 6.12 13.46
CA ASP A 48 -2.57 7.19 14.11
C ASP A 48 -3.34 8.52 14.15
N ALA A 49 -4.19 8.77 13.15
CA ALA A 49 -5.10 9.93 13.10
C ALA A 49 -6.36 9.77 13.97
N GLY A 50 -6.56 8.60 14.58
CA GLY A 50 -7.73 8.30 15.41
C GLY A 50 -9.00 8.06 14.61
N MET A 51 -8.88 7.66 13.33
CA MET A 51 -10.03 7.38 12.46
C MET A 51 -10.47 5.92 12.63
N GLU A 52 -11.77 5.71 12.86
CA GLU A 52 -12.35 4.36 12.87
C GLU A 52 -12.20 3.75 11.47
N THR A 53 -11.36 2.73 11.39
CA THR A 53 -10.88 2.15 10.13
C THR A 53 -11.23 0.68 10.04
N PHE A 54 -11.84 0.28 8.93
CA PHE A 54 -12.11 -1.11 8.62
C PHE A 54 -11.30 -1.58 7.42
N VAL A 55 -10.59 -2.69 7.56
CA VAL A 55 -9.75 -3.26 6.51
C VAL A 55 -10.33 -4.60 6.05
N MET A 56 -10.72 -4.69 4.78
CA MET A 56 -11.11 -5.95 4.15
C MET A 56 -9.91 -6.57 3.45
N GLU A 57 -9.60 -7.83 3.77
CA GLU A 57 -8.56 -8.61 3.09
C GLU A 57 -9.14 -9.91 2.55
N LYS A 58 -8.86 -10.23 1.29
CA LYS A 58 -9.40 -11.43 0.61
C LYS A 58 -8.77 -12.75 1.09
N PHE A 59 -7.54 -12.71 1.58
CA PHE A 59 -6.84 -13.87 2.11
C PHE A 59 -6.95 -13.94 3.64
N ASN A 60 -6.39 -15.00 4.22
CA ASN A 60 -6.29 -15.16 5.68
C ASN A 60 -5.11 -14.41 6.30
N GLY A 61 -4.41 -13.61 5.53
CA GLY A 61 -3.27 -12.78 5.89
C GLY A 61 -2.79 -12.05 4.65
N GLY A 62 -1.81 -11.18 4.79
CA GLY A 62 -1.26 -10.39 3.69
C GLY A 62 0.22 -10.68 3.44
N VAL A 63 0.72 -10.12 2.37
CA VAL A 63 2.15 -10.08 2.06
C VAL A 63 2.53 -8.62 1.83
N VAL A 64 3.49 -8.15 2.61
CA VAL A 64 4.04 -6.81 2.49
C VAL A 64 5.36 -6.89 1.73
N ARG A 65 5.53 -6.00 0.76
CA ARG A 65 6.85 -5.64 0.25
C ARG A 65 7.46 -4.68 1.25
N ASP A 66 8.42 -5.14 1.99
CA ASP A 66 9.02 -4.45 3.12
C ASP A 66 10.38 -3.81 2.80
N ASP A 67 10.99 -4.18 1.69
CA ASP A 67 12.05 -3.40 1.06
C ASP A 67 11.40 -2.22 0.32
N LEU A 68 11.55 -1.04 0.87
CA LEU A 68 10.88 0.16 0.38
C LEU A 68 11.87 1.11 -0.27
N ALA A 69 11.44 1.81 -1.30
CA ALA A 69 12.21 2.87 -1.92
C ALA A 69 11.71 4.25 -1.46
N GLY A 70 12.63 5.11 -1.06
CA GLY A 70 12.32 6.48 -0.67
C GLY A 70 13.49 7.44 -0.90
N VAL A 71 13.19 8.71 -0.92
CA VAL A 71 14.15 9.79 -1.16
C VAL A 71 14.10 10.80 -0.02
N ASN A 72 15.26 11.25 0.41
CA ASN A 72 15.45 12.21 1.52
C ASN A 72 15.04 11.67 2.90
N SER A 73 15.02 10.35 3.11
CA SER A 73 14.93 9.80 4.45
C SER A 73 16.15 10.18 5.31
N ARG A 74 15.99 10.17 6.63
CA ARG A 74 17.10 10.39 7.57
C ARG A 74 18.27 9.45 7.30
N LEU A 75 17.99 8.16 7.09
CA LEU A 75 19.02 7.14 6.82
C LEU A 75 19.76 7.40 5.51
N GLN A 76 19.08 7.84 4.45
CA GLN A 76 19.72 8.19 3.19
C GLN A 76 20.65 9.40 3.36
N GLN A 77 20.18 10.43 4.07
CA GLN A 77 20.99 11.63 4.35
C GLN A 77 22.23 11.29 5.19
N GLU A 78 22.11 10.44 6.21
CA GLU A 78 23.24 9.98 7.03
C GLU A 78 24.24 9.14 6.22
N SER A 79 23.78 8.44 5.20
CA SER A 79 24.64 7.69 4.26
C SER A 79 25.37 8.60 3.27
N GLY A 80 25.03 9.89 3.24
CA GLY A 80 25.66 10.89 2.35
C GLY A 80 25.21 10.79 0.87
N TYR A 81 24.09 10.12 0.60
CA TYR A 81 23.51 10.02 -0.74
C TYR A 81 22.51 11.13 -1.00
N GLU A 82 22.69 11.83 -2.11
CA GLU A 82 21.71 12.79 -2.65
C GLU A 82 21.18 12.27 -3.98
N ILE A 83 19.87 12.37 -4.15
CA ILE A 83 19.23 11.96 -5.40
C ILE A 83 19.03 13.20 -6.28
N ASP A 84 19.65 13.19 -7.46
CA ASP A 84 19.35 14.17 -8.52
C ASP A 84 17.92 13.96 -9.03
N ALA A 85 16.98 14.75 -8.51
CA ALA A 85 15.57 14.64 -8.84
C ALA A 85 15.28 14.79 -10.34
N ILE A 86 16.02 15.64 -11.05
CA ILE A 86 15.83 15.83 -12.49
C ILE A 86 16.36 14.63 -13.27
N GLY A 87 17.53 14.13 -12.88
CA GLY A 87 18.09 12.90 -13.46
C GLY A 87 17.17 11.71 -13.24
N TYR A 88 16.66 11.53 -12.02
CA TYR A 88 15.68 10.49 -11.70
C TYR A 88 14.43 10.58 -12.59
N LEU A 89 13.81 11.75 -12.71
CA LEU A 89 12.60 11.92 -13.51
C LEU A 89 12.84 11.63 -14.99
N ARG A 90 14.00 12.00 -15.54
CA ARG A 90 14.39 11.66 -16.91
C ARG A 90 14.53 10.15 -17.11
N ASP A 91 15.16 9.47 -16.14
CA ASP A 91 15.37 8.02 -16.22
C ASP A 91 14.02 7.30 -16.15
N MET A 92 13.10 7.73 -15.27
CA MET A 92 11.77 7.15 -15.17
C MET A 92 10.93 7.36 -16.44
N ASP A 93 10.96 8.56 -17.02
CA ASP A 93 10.29 8.84 -18.28
C ASP A 93 10.87 8.01 -19.43
N HIS A 94 12.17 7.90 -19.50
CA HIS A 94 12.85 7.06 -20.50
C HIS A 94 12.52 5.58 -20.31
N TYR A 95 12.58 5.07 -19.06
CA TYR A 95 12.23 3.69 -18.73
C TYR A 95 10.80 3.35 -19.15
N ALA A 96 9.87 4.26 -18.93
CA ALA A 96 8.45 4.12 -19.28
C ALA A 96 8.15 4.49 -20.75
N ALA A 97 9.16 4.73 -21.58
CA ALA A 97 9.00 5.16 -22.98
C ALA A 97 8.04 6.36 -23.15
N GLY A 98 8.12 7.35 -22.26
CA GLY A 98 7.28 8.55 -22.29
C GLY A 98 5.85 8.32 -21.78
N GLN A 99 5.53 7.17 -21.22
CA GLN A 99 4.20 6.85 -20.65
C GLN A 99 4.12 7.07 -19.13
N CYS A 100 5.14 7.66 -18.56
CA CYS A 100 5.26 7.88 -17.11
C CYS A 100 4.40 9.07 -16.66
N ASN A 101 3.66 8.91 -15.55
CA ASN A 101 3.04 10.05 -14.88
C ASN A 101 4.06 10.73 -13.96
N LEU A 102 4.83 11.67 -14.48
CA LEU A 102 5.87 12.38 -13.76
C LEU A 102 5.33 13.17 -12.55
N ALA A 103 4.04 13.56 -12.54
CA ALA A 103 3.43 14.23 -11.39
C ALA A 103 3.38 13.29 -10.16
N LEU A 104 3.10 12.00 -10.35
CA LEU A 104 3.14 11.01 -9.27
C LEU A 104 4.57 10.76 -8.78
N HIS A 105 5.53 10.66 -9.70
CA HIS A 105 6.94 10.53 -9.33
C HIS A 105 7.45 11.74 -8.54
N LYS A 106 6.97 12.94 -8.87
CA LYS A 106 7.31 14.15 -8.12
C LYS A 106 6.78 14.10 -6.69
N VAL A 107 5.53 13.67 -6.49
CA VAL A 107 4.97 13.48 -5.13
C VAL A 107 5.81 12.46 -4.35
N TRP A 108 6.21 11.36 -4.99
CA TRP A 108 7.07 10.37 -4.34
C TRP A 108 8.43 10.95 -3.96
N LEU A 109 9.09 11.71 -4.85
CA LEU A 109 10.36 12.40 -4.56
C LEU A 109 10.25 13.37 -3.37
N GLU A 110 9.11 14.03 -3.21
CA GLU A 110 8.89 15.04 -2.17
C GLU A 110 8.47 14.43 -0.82
N ARG A 111 7.78 13.25 -0.83
CA ARG A 111 7.07 12.74 0.34
C ARG A 111 7.57 11.37 0.84
N SER A 112 8.30 10.62 0.03
CA SER A 112 8.68 9.25 0.41
C SER A 112 9.63 9.19 1.61
N GLY A 113 10.50 10.19 1.78
CA GLY A 113 11.44 10.23 2.91
C GLY A 113 10.74 10.24 4.26
N GLU A 114 9.71 11.07 4.43
CA GLU A 114 8.93 11.11 5.67
C GLU A 114 8.19 9.78 5.95
N THR A 115 7.75 9.09 4.89
CA THR A 115 7.13 7.78 5.04
C THR A 115 8.14 6.72 5.50
N ILE A 116 9.36 6.76 4.97
CA ILE A 116 10.46 5.89 5.41
C ILE A 116 10.83 6.17 6.87
N ASP A 117 10.93 7.43 7.26
CA ASP A 117 11.26 7.82 8.64
C ASP A 117 10.18 7.39 9.64
N TRP A 118 8.89 7.49 9.24
CA TRP A 118 7.78 6.95 10.02
C TRP A 118 7.90 5.42 10.12
N TYR A 119 8.14 4.72 9.01
CA TYR A 119 8.27 3.26 9.01
C TYR A 119 9.45 2.80 9.88
N GLU A 120 10.58 3.49 9.84
CA GLU A 120 11.71 3.25 10.74
C GLU A 120 11.28 3.35 12.21
N SER A 121 10.48 4.36 12.56
CA SER A 121 10.01 4.53 13.94
C SER A 121 9.11 3.38 14.39
N VAL A 122 8.22 2.89 13.50
CA VAL A 122 7.41 1.70 13.75
C VAL A 122 8.30 0.49 13.99
N LEU A 123 9.19 0.16 13.06
CA LEU A 123 10.10 -0.98 13.14
C LEU A 123 10.95 -0.96 14.43
N SER A 124 11.46 0.22 14.79
CA SER A 124 12.27 0.41 16.00
C SER A 124 11.50 0.05 17.27
N SER A 125 10.19 0.28 17.31
CA SER A 125 9.34 -0.11 18.45
C SER A 125 9.21 -1.62 18.64
N TYR A 126 9.54 -2.39 17.60
CA TYR A 126 9.63 -3.86 17.61
C TYR A 126 11.07 -4.37 17.68
N GLY A 127 12.06 -3.48 17.89
CA GLY A 127 13.47 -3.82 17.94
C GLY A 127 14.09 -4.18 16.59
N ILE A 128 13.47 -3.78 15.49
CA ILE A 128 13.93 -4.04 14.13
C ILE A 128 14.62 -2.79 13.61
N ALA A 129 15.84 -2.93 13.12
CA ALA A 129 16.56 -1.85 12.47
C ALA A 129 16.16 -1.76 10.99
N LEU A 130 16.00 -0.53 10.50
CA LEU A 130 15.93 -0.23 9.07
C LEU A 130 17.30 0.28 8.62
N TRP A 131 17.77 -0.12 7.46
CA TRP A 131 19.02 0.35 6.90
C TRP A 131 18.83 0.81 5.46
N HIS A 132 19.61 1.82 5.06
CA HIS A 132 19.63 2.33 3.69
C HIS A 132 20.56 1.47 2.84
N GLU A 133 20.05 0.97 1.73
CA GLU A 133 20.84 0.26 0.74
C GLU A 133 21.68 1.26 -0.06
N ALA A 134 22.89 1.52 0.40
CA ALA A 134 23.86 2.29 -0.34
C ALA A 134 24.34 1.46 -1.54
N ALA A 135 23.61 1.47 -2.64
CA ALA A 135 24.06 0.86 -3.86
C ALA A 135 25.19 1.71 -4.46
N GLU A 136 26.33 1.07 -4.80
CA GLU A 136 27.28 1.68 -5.71
C GLU A 136 26.53 2.09 -6.98
N GLU A 137 26.75 3.31 -7.48
CA GLU A 137 26.22 3.76 -8.77
C GLU A 137 26.75 2.83 -9.89
N LYS A 138 26.04 1.75 -10.14
CA LYS A 138 26.29 0.90 -11.29
C LYS A 138 25.51 1.48 -12.46
N HIS A 139 26.22 2.11 -13.38
CA HIS A 139 25.68 2.43 -14.68
C HIS A 139 25.45 1.13 -15.44
N GLU A 140 24.28 0.56 -15.36
CA GLU A 140 23.85 -0.42 -16.34
C GLU A 140 23.60 0.28 -17.68
N VAL A 141 23.72 -0.48 -18.77
CA VAL A 141 23.86 0.03 -20.15
C VAL A 141 22.79 1.05 -20.58
N ASN A 142 21.66 1.16 -19.88
CA ASN A 142 20.56 2.05 -20.24
C ASN A 142 19.92 2.81 -19.05
N TYR A 143 20.17 2.42 -17.80
CA TYR A 143 19.53 3.02 -16.63
C TYR A 143 20.51 3.16 -15.48
N ARG A 144 20.42 4.30 -14.78
CA ARG A 144 21.17 4.52 -13.54
C ARG A 144 20.50 3.73 -12.42
N HIS A 145 21.29 3.11 -11.57
CA HIS A 145 20.81 2.59 -10.30
C HIS A 145 20.74 3.73 -9.27
N TRP A 146 19.54 3.99 -8.75
CA TRP A 146 19.33 5.03 -7.76
C TRP A 146 19.37 4.42 -6.35
N ALA A 147 20.17 4.99 -5.45
CA ALA A 147 20.29 4.54 -4.06
C ALA A 147 19.08 4.98 -3.24
N THR A 148 17.94 4.38 -3.48
CA THR A 148 16.65 4.71 -2.83
C THR A 148 16.12 3.59 -1.94
N GLY A 149 16.75 2.41 -1.93
CA GLY A 149 16.29 1.23 -1.20
C GLY A 149 16.51 1.36 0.31
N HIS A 150 15.55 0.83 1.06
CA HIS A 150 15.60 0.70 2.52
C HIS A 150 15.09 -0.66 2.90
N SER A 151 15.87 -1.42 3.67
CA SER A 151 15.56 -2.80 4.04
C SER A 151 15.54 -2.99 5.55
N PRO A 152 14.49 -3.65 6.09
CA PRO A 152 14.45 -4.06 7.50
C PRO A 152 15.39 -5.23 7.79
N ALA A 153 15.99 -5.23 8.97
CA ALA A 153 16.76 -6.34 9.50
C ALA A 153 15.85 -7.32 10.25
N TRP A 154 15.11 -8.14 9.51
CA TRP A 154 14.18 -9.10 10.08
C TRP A 154 14.88 -10.19 10.91
N PRO A 155 14.21 -10.69 11.98
CA PRO A 155 14.70 -11.84 12.73
C PRO A 155 14.87 -13.08 11.83
N VAL A 156 16.01 -13.75 11.96
CA VAL A 156 16.36 -14.93 11.12
C VAL A 156 15.41 -16.11 11.36
N ASP A 157 14.77 -16.18 12.51
CA ASP A 157 13.81 -17.21 12.86
C ASP A 157 12.42 -17.01 12.24
N GLY A 158 12.21 -15.90 11.52
CA GLY A 158 10.94 -15.58 10.87
C GLY A 158 9.81 -15.23 11.84
N SER A 159 10.14 -14.87 13.07
CA SER A 159 9.14 -14.54 14.12
C SER A 159 8.38 -13.25 13.81
N LEU A 160 8.97 -12.34 13.04
CA LEU A 160 8.38 -11.07 12.62
C LEU A 160 8.64 -10.85 11.12
N ASP A 161 7.69 -10.23 10.48
CA ASP A 161 7.75 -9.72 9.10
C ASP A 161 6.97 -8.41 8.99
N GLY A 162 7.03 -7.76 7.83
CA GLY A 162 6.35 -6.48 7.61
C GLY A 162 4.84 -6.55 7.78
N PHE A 163 4.21 -7.66 7.39
CA PHE A 163 2.78 -7.84 7.57
C PHE A 163 2.40 -7.91 9.05
N THR A 164 3.09 -8.77 9.81
CA THR A 164 2.85 -8.96 11.25
C THR A 164 3.05 -7.67 12.04
N VAL A 165 4.16 -6.95 11.77
CA VAL A 165 4.47 -5.70 12.48
C VAL A 165 3.46 -4.61 12.17
N LEU A 166 3.12 -4.37 10.90
CA LEU A 166 2.21 -3.30 10.53
C LEU A 166 0.77 -3.59 10.96
N THR A 167 0.34 -4.86 10.93
CA THR A 167 -0.99 -5.26 11.41
C THR A 167 -1.10 -5.04 12.92
N ASP A 168 -0.13 -5.55 13.69
CA ASP A 168 -0.11 -5.40 15.14
C ASP A 168 0.02 -3.91 15.56
N TYR A 169 0.79 -3.12 14.82
CA TYR A 169 0.87 -1.68 15.04
C TYR A 169 -0.47 -1.00 14.81
N ALA A 170 -1.13 -1.28 13.68
CA ALA A 170 -2.43 -0.69 13.36
C ALA A 170 -3.50 -1.05 14.41
N GLU A 171 -3.59 -2.33 14.81
CA GLU A 171 -4.54 -2.79 15.83
C GLU A 171 -4.28 -2.14 17.20
N LYS A 172 -3.02 -1.90 17.57
CA LYS A 172 -2.64 -1.23 18.82
C LYS A 172 -3.08 0.23 18.90
N THR A 173 -3.38 0.89 17.80
CA THR A 173 -3.98 2.24 17.83
C THR A 173 -5.38 2.22 18.48
N GLY A 174 -6.05 1.07 18.45
CA GLY A 174 -7.43 0.89 18.96
C GLY A 174 -8.51 1.34 17.98
N HIS A 175 -8.13 1.82 16.79
CA HIS A 175 -9.05 2.37 15.78
C HIS A 175 -9.12 1.53 14.51
N VAL A 176 -8.30 0.48 14.37
CA VAL A 176 -8.24 -0.32 13.13
C VAL A 176 -8.74 -1.73 13.40
N THR A 177 -9.69 -2.18 12.58
CA THR A 177 -10.23 -3.54 12.60
C THR A 177 -9.97 -4.22 11.27
N PHE A 178 -9.43 -5.44 11.30
CA PHE A 178 -9.21 -6.26 10.11
C PHE A 178 -10.27 -7.34 9.97
N ARG A 179 -10.75 -7.55 8.75
CA ARG A 179 -11.58 -8.68 8.37
C ARG A 179 -10.89 -9.44 7.23
N TYR A 180 -10.33 -10.59 7.56
CA TYR A 180 -9.69 -11.50 6.61
C TYR A 180 -10.71 -12.39 5.90
N GLN A 181 -10.29 -13.06 4.82
CA GLN A 181 -11.12 -13.95 3.99
C GLN A 181 -12.42 -13.26 3.53
N THR A 182 -12.34 -11.96 3.27
CA THR A 182 -13.47 -11.11 2.88
C THR A 182 -13.11 -10.33 1.61
N PRO A 183 -13.07 -11.00 0.44
CA PRO A 183 -12.84 -10.33 -0.83
C PRO A 183 -13.93 -9.29 -1.08
N MET A 184 -13.53 -8.08 -1.46
CA MET A 184 -14.46 -7.06 -1.97
C MET A 184 -15.02 -7.53 -3.32
N VAL A 185 -16.32 -7.50 -3.47
CA VAL A 185 -17.05 -7.95 -4.67
C VAL A 185 -17.75 -6.82 -5.41
N SER A 186 -18.08 -5.74 -4.72
CA SER A 186 -18.72 -4.58 -5.33
C SER A 186 -18.42 -3.31 -4.54
N LEU A 187 -18.39 -2.17 -5.23
CA LEU A 187 -18.43 -0.85 -4.61
C LEU A 187 -19.88 -0.40 -4.45
N THR A 188 -20.19 0.30 -3.37
CA THR A 188 -21.44 1.03 -3.24
C THR A 188 -21.24 2.46 -3.74
N VAL A 189 -22.13 2.92 -4.63
CA VAL A 189 -22.00 4.22 -5.27
C VAL A 189 -23.33 4.96 -5.17
N GLU A 190 -23.31 6.18 -4.64
CA GLU A 190 -24.45 7.07 -4.55
C GLU A 190 -24.07 8.44 -5.15
N ASN A 191 -24.90 8.93 -6.05
CA ASN A 191 -24.67 10.22 -6.72
C ASN A 191 -23.26 10.38 -7.31
N ASP A 192 -22.79 9.37 -8.03
CA ASP A 192 -21.45 9.27 -8.64
C ASP A 192 -20.29 9.31 -7.63
N ARG A 193 -20.55 9.05 -6.37
CA ARG A 193 -19.56 8.95 -5.30
C ARG A 193 -19.55 7.56 -4.70
N VAL A 194 -18.35 7.00 -4.52
CA VAL A 194 -18.16 5.76 -3.75
C VAL A 194 -18.47 6.08 -2.28
N THR A 195 -19.41 5.33 -1.71
CA THR A 195 -19.86 5.48 -0.32
C THR A 195 -19.50 4.30 0.55
N GLY A 196 -18.98 3.22 -0.06
CA GLY A 196 -18.57 2.03 0.65
C GLY A 196 -18.28 0.86 -0.29
N ALA A 197 -18.30 -0.35 0.24
CA ALA A 197 -18.12 -1.57 -0.52
C ALA A 197 -18.90 -2.74 0.07
N ILE A 198 -19.09 -3.77 -0.73
CA ILE A 198 -19.62 -5.07 -0.29
C ILE A 198 -18.49 -6.10 -0.38
N GLY A 199 -18.24 -6.79 0.70
CA GLY A 199 -17.35 -7.93 0.79
C GLY A 199 -18.10 -9.24 0.94
N GLN A 200 -17.52 -10.34 0.47
CA GLN A 200 -18.08 -11.67 0.64
C GLN A 200 -17.40 -12.38 1.83
N GLY A 201 -18.10 -12.48 2.94
CA GLY A 201 -17.68 -13.29 4.08
C GLY A 201 -18.08 -14.77 3.96
N ALA A 202 -17.75 -15.56 4.98
CA ALA A 202 -18.09 -16.99 5.01
C ALA A 202 -19.59 -17.26 5.09
N ASP A 203 -20.33 -16.38 5.80
CA ASP A 203 -21.76 -16.57 6.12
C ASP A 203 -22.69 -15.73 5.23
N GLY A 204 -22.15 -14.91 4.34
CA GLY A 204 -22.90 -14.03 3.46
C GLY A 204 -22.15 -12.75 3.14
N TYR A 205 -22.84 -11.76 2.62
CA TYR A 205 -22.23 -10.50 2.25
C TYR A 205 -22.19 -9.51 3.41
N ILE A 206 -21.13 -8.70 3.45
CA ILE A 206 -20.92 -7.65 4.44
C ILE A 206 -20.90 -6.32 3.70
N ARG A 207 -21.72 -5.37 4.13
CA ARG A 207 -21.72 -3.99 3.63
C ARG A 207 -20.89 -3.11 4.58
N VAL A 208 -19.96 -2.31 4.04
CA VAL A 208 -19.18 -1.34 4.79
C VAL A 208 -19.32 0.02 4.17
#